data_42fde4ec5f8a514f221a442bb39344ac
#
_entry.id   42fde4ec5f8a514f221a442bb39344ac
#
_cell.length_a   1.000
_cell.length_b   1.000
_cell.length_c   1.000
_cell.angle_alpha   90.00
_cell.angle_beta   90.00
_cell.angle_gamma   90.00
#
_symmetry.space_group_name_H-M   'P 1'
#
loop_
_entity.id
_entity.type
_entity.pdbx_description
1 polymer ?
#
loop_
_entity_poly.entity_id
_entity_poly.type
_entity_poly.pdbx_seq_one_letter_code
_entity_poly.pdbx_strand_id
1 'polypeptide(L)'
;MNDGLYHSMTPTTRLAPGEQVLHAFNPDKGAYWRDHAWIAAVAMAAGMVILWAIGNPHVWTGAVGGLAAVAVRAFYVASDEMQARWDLTDRRLLGPQTRAVHLGEIATIRTLGSAVQVVTRSGDKHLLKYQPDRDATRQRIESAMSGAF
;
A
#
# COMPACT_ATOMS: atom_id res chain seq x y z
N MET A 1 11.36 -29.99 0.62
CA MET A 1 10.35 -29.05 0.09
C MET A 1 10.16 -27.94 1.12
N ASN A 2 10.82 -26.82 0.90
CA ASN A 2 10.82 -25.70 1.86
C ASN A 2 9.96 -24.54 1.34
N ASP A 3 8.68 -24.83 1.07
CA ASP A 3 7.74 -23.81 0.57
C ASP A 3 7.14 -22.93 1.68
N GLY A 4 7.62 -23.07 2.91
CA GLY A 4 7.04 -22.42 4.08
C GLY A 4 7.64 -21.06 4.48
N LEU A 5 8.68 -20.58 3.79
CA LEU A 5 9.40 -19.37 4.24
C LEU A 5 9.22 -18.15 3.35
N TYR A 6 8.61 -18.32 2.18
CA TYR A 6 8.29 -17.15 1.34
C TYR A 6 6.86 -16.71 1.65
N HIS A 7 6.74 -15.63 2.41
CA HIS A 7 5.45 -14.97 2.57
C HIS A 7 4.97 -14.51 1.20
N SER A 8 4.02 -15.23 0.65
CA SER A 8 3.44 -14.85 -0.63
C SER A 8 2.78 -13.48 -0.51
N MET A 9 3.21 -12.53 -1.34
CA MET A 9 2.60 -11.20 -1.44
C MET A 9 1.42 -11.18 -2.41
N THR A 10 1.02 -12.35 -2.90
CA THR A 10 -0.16 -12.51 -3.76
C THR A 10 -1.26 -13.25 -3.00
N PRO A 11 -2.52 -13.07 -3.41
CA PRO A 11 -3.63 -13.82 -2.79
C PRO A 11 -3.48 -15.33 -2.96
N THR A 12 -3.66 -16.05 -1.86
CA THR A 12 -3.66 -17.52 -1.84
C THR A 12 -5.04 -18.09 -1.55
N THR A 13 -6.02 -17.25 -1.27
CA THR A 13 -7.40 -17.66 -1.00
C THR A 13 -8.04 -18.24 -2.25
N ARG A 14 -8.64 -19.44 -2.12
CA ARG A 14 -9.35 -20.06 -3.23
C ARG A 14 -10.64 -19.31 -3.54
N LEU A 15 -10.96 -19.20 -4.82
CA LEU A 15 -12.23 -18.65 -5.26
C LEU A 15 -13.36 -19.60 -4.92
N ALA A 16 -14.50 -19.06 -4.51
CA ALA A 16 -15.72 -19.82 -4.32
C ALA A 16 -16.29 -20.29 -5.67
N PRO A 17 -17.13 -21.34 -5.70
CA PRO A 17 -17.78 -21.75 -6.94
C PRO A 17 -18.55 -20.58 -7.59
N GLY A 18 -18.27 -20.29 -8.86
CA GLY A 18 -18.89 -19.20 -9.60
C GLY A 18 -18.34 -17.80 -9.31
N GLU A 19 -17.39 -17.67 -8.40
CA GLU A 19 -16.71 -16.40 -8.14
C GLU A 19 -15.72 -16.06 -9.25
N GLN A 20 -15.75 -14.80 -9.71
CA GLN A 20 -14.91 -14.35 -10.81
C GLN A 20 -14.04 -13.16 -10.38
N VAL A 21 -12.77 -13.17 -10.80
CA VAL A 21 -11.88 -12.03 -10.61
C VAL A 21 -12.21 -10.96 -11.65
N LEU A 22 -12.58 -9.77 -11.17
CA LEU A 22 -12.92 -8.64 -12.03
C LEU A 22 -11.69 -7.80 -12.38
N HIS A 23 -10.76 -7.64 -11.43
CA HIS A 23 -9.57 -6.83 -11.61
C HIS A 23 -8.47 -7.24 -10.62
N ALA A 24 -7.23 -7.14 -11.06
CA ALA A 24 -6.06 -7.31 -10.21
C ALA A 24 -5.35 -5.96 -10.01
N PHE A 25 -5.19 -5.55 -8.77
CA PHE A 25 -4.49 -4.31 -8.40
C PHE A 25 -3.04 -4.63 -8.08
N ASN A 26 -2.12 -4.16 -8.92
CA ASN A 26 -0.69 -4.30 -8.71
C ASN A 26 -0.09 -2.96 -8.31
N PRO A 27 0.95 -2.94 -7.43
CA PRO A 27 1.66 -1.73 -7.09
C PRO A 27 2.35 -1.13 -8.33
N ASP A 28 2.33 0.19 -8.43
CA ASP A 28 3.01 0.93 -9.49
C ASP A 28 4.37 1.44 -9.01
N LYS A 29 5.42 1.19 -9.78
CA LYS A 29 6.77 1.65 -9.45
C LYS A 29 6.86 3.18 -9.38
N GLY A 30 6.19 3.87 -10.28
CA GLY A 30 6.17 5.34 -10.29
C GLY A 30 5.56 5.90 -9.02
N ALA A 31 4.43 5.34 -8.57
CA ALA A 31 3.80 5.71 -7.32
C ALA A 31 4.70 5.41 -6.12
N TYR A 32 5.36 4.25 -6.11
CA TYR A 32 6.30 3.86 -5.06
C TYR A 32 7.42 4.88 -4.88
N TRP A 33 8.13 5.21 -5.95
CA TRP A 33 9.25 6.15 -5.88
C TRP A 33 8.81 7.57 -5.60
N ARG A 34 7.67 8.01 -6.11
CA ARG A 34 7.11 9.33 -5.80
C ARG A 34 6.76 9.45 -4.32
N ASP A 35 6.12 8.44 -3.74
CA ASP A 35 5.76 8.44 -2.31
C ASP A 35 7.02 8.42 -1.44
N HIS A 36 8.05 7.64 -1.82
CA HIS A 36 9.31 7.63 -1.10
C HIS A 36 10.08 8.95 -1.24
N ALA A 37 9.97 9.65 -2.36
CA ALA A 37 10.55 10.99 -2.51
C ALA A 37 9.91 11.98 -1.53
N TRP A 38 8.60 11.94 -1.35
CA TRP A 38 7.91 12.74 -0.35
C TRP A 38 8.33 12.39 1.08
N ILE A 39 8.41 11.09 1.39
CA ILE A 39 8.88 10.62 2.71
C ILE A 39 10.33 11.08 2.95
N ALA A 40 11.17 11.02 1.92
CA ALA A 40 12.54 11.51 2.01
C ALA A 40 12.59 13.02 2.29
N ALA A 41 11.78 13.81 1.60
CA ALA A 41 11.71 15.26 1.84
C ALA A 41 11.30 15.58 3.29
N VAL A 42 10.31 14.88 3.81
CA VAL A 42 9.87 15.03 5.21
C VAL A 42 10.97 14.60 6.19
N ALA A 43 11.64 13.49 5.93
CA ALA A 43 12.73 12.98 6.77
C ALA A 43 13.93 13.94 6.77
N MET A 44 14.26 14.51 5.62
CA MET A 44 15.32 15.53 5.50
C MET A 44 14.99 16.77 6.33
N ALA A 45 13.76 17.28 6.20
CA ALA A 45 13.30 18.44 6.97
C ALA A 45 13.29 18.14 8.47
N ALA A 46 12.81 16.98 8.89
CA ALA A 46 12.79 16.55 10.28
C ALA A 46 14.22 16.45 10.86
N GLY A 47 15.15 15.86 10.13
CA GLY A 47 16.55 15.78 10.53
C GLY A 47 17.19 17.15 10.72
N MET A 48 16.92 18.07 9.83
CA MET A 48 17.41 19.47 9.93
C MET A 48 16.81 20.18 11.15
N VAL A 49 15.50 20.05 11.39
CA VAL A 49 14.82 20.65 12.52
C VAL A 49 15.37 20.13 13.85
N ILE A 50 15.60 18.82 13.95
CA ILE A 50 16.17 18.20 15.14
C ILE A 50 17.56 18.77 15.45
N LEU A 51 18.44 18.81 14.45
CA LEU A 51 19.79 19.34 14.63
C LEU A 51 19.79 20.85 14.98
N TRP A 52 18.89 21.59 14.36
CA TRP A 52 18.72 23.02 14.72
C TRP A 52 18.25 23.19 16.16
N ALA A 53 17.27 22.41 16.59
CA ALA A 53 16.70 22.50 17.93
C ALA A 53 17.70 22.18 19.04
N ILE A 54 18.65 21.27 18.79
CA ILE A 54 19.73 20.93 19.76
C ILE A 54 20.96 21.83 19.62
N GLY A 55 20.91 22.85 18.76
CA GLY A 55 22.00 23.83 18.59
C GLY A 55 23.18 23.28 17.79
N ASN A 56 23.03 22.25 16.99
CA ASN A 56 24.11 21.71 16.17
C ASN A 56 24.39 22.66 14.99
N PRO A 57 25.67 23.09 14.78
CA PRO A 57 26.02 24.02 13.70
C PRO A 57 25.95 23.39 12.29
N HIS A 58 25.89 22.06 12.21
CA HIS A 58 25.85 21.33 10.95
C HIS A 58 24.45 20.83 10.61
N VAL A 59 23.46 21.71 10.60
CA VAL A 59 22.06 21.41 10.34
C VAL A 59 21.83 20.62 9.04
N TRP A 60 22.58 20.94 7.99
CA TRP A 60 22.48 20.27 6.69
C TRP A 60 22.76 18.76 6.74
N THR A 61 23.55 18.28 7.71
CA THR A 61 23.82 16.84 7.87
C THR A 61 22.57 16.06 8.24
N GLY A 62 21.58 16.72 8.84
CA GLY A 62 20.27 16.14 9.09
C GLY A 62 19.52 15.79 7.82
N ALA A 63 19.64 16.61 6.77
CA ALA A 63 19.08 16.31 5.46
C ALA A 63 19.75 15.08 4.84
N VAL A 64 21.08 14.98 4.90
CA VAL A 64 21.81 13.81 4.39
C VAL A 64 21.41 12.54 5.11
N GLY A 65 21.33 12.58 6.45
CA GLY A 65 20.91 11.44 7.26
C GLY A 65 19.48 10.99 6.95
N GLY A 66 18.55 11.92 6.84
CA GLY A 66 17.16 11.62 6.51
C GLY A 66 17.01 11.01 5.11
N LEU A 67 17.70 11.57 4.11
CA LEU A 67 17.69 11.03 2.76
C LEU A 67 18.30 9.63 2.71
N ALA A 68 19.45 9.42 3.35
CA ALA A 68 20.11 8.12 3.38
C ALA A 68 19.24 7.05 4.02
N ALA A 69 18.62 7.34 5.16
CA ALA A 69 17.76 6.40 5.86
C ALA A 69 16.57 5.96 4.98
N VAL A 70 15.90 6.91 4.33
CA VAL A 70 14.76 6.61 3.45
C VAL A 70 15.22 5.85 2.20
N ALA A 71 16.34 6.23 1.59
CA ALA A 71 16.87 5.57 0.41
C ALA A 71 17.21 4.10 0.69
N VAL A 72 17.93 3.82 1.78
CA VAL A 72 18.30 2.46 2.17
C VAL A 72 17.05 1.61 2.39
N ARG A 73 16.07 2.14 3.14
CA ARG A 73 14.83 1.43 3.37
C ARG A 73 14.05 1.19 2.07
N ALA A 74 13.95 2.21 1.22
CA ALA A 74 13.22 2.11 -0.04
C ALA A 74 13.79 1.01 -0.95
N PHE A 75 15.10 0.93 -1.07
CA PHE A 75 15.75 -0.14 -1.83
C PHE A 75 15.56 -1.51 -1.19
N TYR A 76 15.66 -1.59 0.14
CA TYR A 76 15.57 -2.86 0.85
C TYR A 76 14.18 -3.50 0.75
N VAL A 77 13.12 -2.69 0.83
CA VAL A 77 11.74 -3.22 0.85
C VAL A 77 11.06 -3.19 -0.53
N ALA A 78 11.70 -2.61 -1.55
CA ALA A 78 11.08 -2.41 -2.86
C ALA A 78 10.58 -3.71 -3.49
N SER A 79 11.36 -4.77 -3.41
CA SER A 79 11.00 -6.06 -4.02
C SER A 79 9.74 -6.64 -3.40
N ASP A 80 9.61 -6.59 -2.08
CA ASP A 80 8.45 -7.12 -1.37
C ASP A 80 7.21 -6.25 -1.60
N GLU A 81 7.35 -4.94 -1.48
CA GLU A 81 6.24 -4.00 -1.67
C GLU A 81 5.70 -4.02 -3.10
N MET A 82 6.56 -4.26 -4.10
CA MET A 82 6.14 -4.33 -5.51
C MET A 82 5.45 -5.65 -5.88
N GLN A 83 5.49 -6.65 -5.03
CA GLN A 83 4.83 -7.94 -5.25
C GLN A 83 3.45 -8.02 -4.61
N ALA A 84 3.07 -7.07 -3.77
CA ALA A 84 1.80 -7.07 -3.06
C ALA A 84 0.63 -6.86 -4.06
N ARG A 85 -0.11 -7.91 -4.33
CA ARG A 85 -1.25 -7.89 -5.26
C ARG A 85 -2.57 -8.04 -4.50
N TRP A 86 -3.57 -7.30 -4.93
CA TRP A 86 -4.94 -7.43 -4.49
C TRP A 86 -5.83 -7.82 -5.67
N ASP A 87 -6.68 -8.80 -5.49
CA ASP A 87 -7.64 -9.23 -6.50
C ASP A 87 -9.05 -8.83 -6.08
N LEU A 88 -9.73 -8.09 -6.94
CA LEU A 88 -11.15 -7.75 -6.77
C LEU A 88 -11.99 -8.80 -7.48
N THR A 89 -12.85 -9.48 -6.72
CA THR A 89 -13.83 -10.41 -7.28
C THR A 89 -15.22 -9.79 -7.26
N ASP A 90 -16.19 -10.50 -7.80
CA ASP A 90 -17.60 -10.12 -7.73
C ASP A 90 -18.19 -10.21 -6.31
N ARG A 91 -17.45 -10.78 -5.36
CA ARG A 91 -17.89 -11.01 -3.97
C ARG A 91 -16.95 -10.47 -2.91
N ARG A 92 -15.64 -10.48 -3.18
CA ARG A 92 -14.61 -10.20 -2.17
C ARG A 92 -13.46 -9.38 -2.75
N LEU A 93 -12.75 -8.74 -1.84
CA LEU A 93 -11.43 -8.16 -2.12
C LEU A 93 -10.38 -9.07 -1.46
N LEU A 94 -9.57 -9.73 -2.26
CA LEU A 94 -8.57 -10.68 -1.80
C LEU A 94 -7.19 -10.04 -1.78
N GLY A 95 -6.57 -10.02 -0.62
CA GLY A 95 -5.24 -9.46 -0.44
C GLY A 95 -4.14 -10.49 -0.36
N PRO A 96 -2.90 -10.05 -0.09
CA PRO A 96 -1.76 -10.94 0.08
C PRO A 96 -2.04 -12.04 1.09
N GLN A 97 -1.60 -13.25 0.77
CA GLN A 97 -1.82 -14.45 1.57
C GLN A 97 -3.33 -14.75 1.70
N THR A 98 -3.83 -14.88 2.92
CA THR A 98 -5.22 -15.25 3.22
C THR A 98 -6.13 -14.06 3.52
N ARG A 99 -5.66 -12.83 3.28
CA ARG A 99 -6.48 -11.64 3.52
C ARG A 99 -7.67 -11.63 2.57
N ALA A 100 -8.86 -11.52 3.13
CA ALA A 100 -10.10 -11.49 2.37
C ALA A 100 -11.09 -10.54 3.06
N VAL A 101 -11.73 -9.70 2.28
CA VAL A 101 -12.75 -8.77 2.74
C VAL A 101 -13.98 -8.95 1.86
N HIS A 102 -15.10 -9.35 2.45
CA HIS A 102 -16.36 -9.39 1.71
C HIS A 102 -16.81 -7.97 1.35
N LEU A 103 -17.25 -7.78 0.13
CA LEU A 103 -17.69 -6.45 -0.33
C LEU A 103 -18.80 -5.87 0.53
N GLY A 104 -19.70 -6.71 1.05
CA GLY A 104 -20.76 -6.30 1.97
C GLY A 104 -20.28 -5.86 3.35
N GLU A 105 -19.06 -6.17 3.73
CA GLU A 105 -18.46 -5.78 5.01
C GLU A 105 -17.73 -4.44 4.95
N ILE A 106 -17.53 -3.89 3.78
CA ILE A 106 -16.82 -2.61 3.61
C ILE A 106 -17.72 -1.47 4.08
N ALA A 107 -17.26 -0.74 5.09
CA ALA A 107 -17.96 0.43 5.62
C ALA A 107 -17.62 1.70 4.85
N THR A 108 -16.33 1.91 4.56
CA THR A 108 -15.86 3.11 3.86
C THR A 108 -14.55 2.83 3.12
N ILE A 109 -14.31 3.63 2.08
CA ILE A 109 -13.08 3.60 1.30
C ILE A 109 -12.49 5.00 1.32
N ARG A 110 -11.23 5.11 1.71
CA ARG A 110 -10.49 6.37 1.79
C ARG A 110 -9.26 6.33 0.89
N THR A 111 -8.81 7.48 0.47
CA THR A 111 -7.54 7.62 -0.25
C THR A 111 -6.50 8.24 0.68
N LEU A 112 -5.30 7.64 0.73
CA LEU A 112 -4.17 8.11 1.53
C LEU A 112 -2.92 8.13 0.66
N GLY A 113 -2.45 9.31 0.27
CA GLY A 113 -1.34 9.41 -0.68
C GLY A 113 -1.68 8.68 -1.98
N SER A 114 -0.87 7.73 -2.39
CA SER A 114 -1.15 6.85 -3.54
C SER A 114 -1.93 5.58 -3.15
N ALA A 115 -2.20 5.37 -1.86
CA ALA A 115 -2.88 4.19 -1.36
C ALA A 115 -4.40 4.37 -1.30
N VAL A 116 -5.12 3.27 -1.39
CA VAL A 116 -6.55 3.17 -1.10
C VAL A 116 -6.72 2.36 0.18
N GLN A 117 -7.38 2.93 1.17
CA GLN A 117 -7.68 2.27 2.43
C GLN A 117 -9.13 1.80 2.44
N VAL A 118 -9.31 0.51 2.62
CA VAL A 118 -10.63 -0.11 2.82
C VAL A 118 -10.82 -0.34 4.31
N VAL A 119 -11.89 0.20 4.87
CA VAL A 119 -12.25 0.05 6.28
C VAL A 119 -13.52 -0.78 6.36
N THR A 120 -13.48 -1.86 7.12
CA THR A 120 -14.62 -2.73 7.33
C THR A 120 -15.51 -2.23 8.48
N ARG A 121 -16.72 -2.76 8.58
CA ARG A 121 -17.64 -2.43 9.68
C ARG A 121 -17.12 -2.86 11.04
N SER A 122 -16.28 -3.89 11.07
CA SER A 122 -15.59 -4.33 12.30
C SER A 122 -14.43 -3.42 12.70
N GLY A 123 -14.02 -2.46 11.85
CA GLY A 123 -12.92 -1.54 12.10
C GLY A 123 -11.59 -1.98 11.52
N ASP A 124 -11.51 -3.13 10.84
CA ASP A 124 -10.30 -3.58 10.20
C ASP A 124 -9.95 -2.66 9.01
N LYS A 125 -8.66 -2.39 8.86
CA LYS A 125 -8.15 -1.50 7.83
C LYS A 125 -7.20 -2.26 6.91
N HIS A 126 -7.43 -2.14 5.60
CA HIS A 126 -6.62 -2.76 4.57
C HIS A 126 -6.12 -1.70 3.61
N LEU A 127 -4.83 -1.73 3.28
CA LEU A 127 -4.20 -0.76 2.38
C LEU A 127 -3.80 -1.40 1.07
N LEU A 128 -4.33 -0.87 -0.02
CA LEU A 128 -3.85 -1.14 -1.37
C LEU A 128 -2.84 -0.04 -1.69
N LYS A 129 -1.55 -0.33 -1.50
CA LYS A 129 -0.47 0.66 -1.62
C LYS A 129 -0.06 0.90 -3.07
N TYR A 130 0.48 2.07 -3.33
CA TYR A 130 1.16 2.43 -4.58
C TYR A 130 0.28 2.23 -5.81
N GLN A 131 -0.96 2.72 -5.75
CA GLN A 131 -1.87 2.65 -6.89
C GLN A 131 -1.50 3.70 -7.94
N PRO A 132 -1.46 3.35 -9.23
CA PRO A 132 -1.18 4.32 -10.29
C PRO A 132 -2.25 5.40 -10.37
N ASP A 133 -3.51 5.03 -10.12
CA ASP A 133 -4.65 5.92 -10.04
C ASP A 133 -5.55 5.46 -8.89
N ARG A 134 -5.40 6.11 -7.74
CA ARG A 134 -6.16 5.78 -6.53
C ARG A 134 -7.68 5.99 -6.70
N ASP A 135 -8.06 6.98 -7.48
CA ASP A 135 -9.48 7.28 -7.68
C ASP A 135 -10.13 6.22 -8.58
N ALA A 136 -9.44 5.76 -9.61
CA ALA A 136 -9.91 4.65 -10.45
C ALA A 136 -10.01 3.35 -9.63
N THR A 137 -9.03 3.07 -8.77
CA THR A 137 -9.05 1.91 -7.87
C THR A 137 -10.26 1.97 -6.94
N ARG A 138 -10.48 3.11 -6.31
CA ARG A 138 -11.65 3.34 -5.45
C ARG A 138 -12.95 3.11 -6.20
N GLN A 139 -13.09 3.69 -7.37
CA GLN A 139 -14.30 3.57 -8.19
C GLN A 139 -14.58 2.12 -8.59
N ARG A 140 -13.55 1.35 -8.93
CA ARG A 140 -13.71 -0.08 -9.26
C ARG A 140 -14.25 -0.88 -8.07
N ILE A 141 -13.72 -0.64 -6.89
CA ILE A 141 -14.19 -1.31 -5.68
C ILE A 141 -15.64 -0.89 -5.36
N GLU A 142 -15.94 0.40 -5.42
CA GLU A 142 -17.29 0.93 -5.19
C GLU A 142 -18.30 0.36 -6.18
N SER A 143 -17.92 0.25 -7.46
CA SER A 143 -18.76 -0.35 -8.49
C SER A 143 -19.05 -1.82 -8.20
N ALA A 144 -18.06 -2.58 -7.78
CA ALA A 144 -18.24 -3.98 -7.38
C ALA A 144 -19.16 -4.12 -6.16
N MET A 145 -19.04 -3.20 -5.18
CA MET A 145 -19.91 -3.19 -4.01
C MET A 145 -21.39 -2.98 -4.38
N SER A 146 -21.66 -2.19 -5.41
CA SER A 146 -23.03 -1.92 -5.89
C SER A 146 -23.51 -2.95 -6.94
N GLY A 147 -22.69 -3.93 -7.31
CA GLY A 147 -23.02 -4.90 -8.33
C GLY A 147 -22.95 -4.37 -9.77
N ALA A 148 -22.36 -3.18 -9.96
CA ALA A 148 -22.23 -2.55 -11.29
C ALA A 148 -20.87 -2.90 -11.93
N PHE A 149 -20.77 -4.10 -12.50
CA PHE A 149 -19.58 -4.57 -13.19
C PHE A 149 -19.89 -5.35 -14.47
#